data_ef39c4be89d363b7f7fde4ebe3adf654
#
_entry.id   ef39c4be89d363b7f7fde4ebe3adf654
#
_cell.length_a   1.000
_cell.length_b   1.000
_cell.length_c   1.000
_cell.angle_alpha   90.00
_cell.angle_beta   90.00
_cell.angle_gamma   90.00
#
_symmetry.space_group_name_H-M   'P 1'
#
loop_
_entity.id
_entity.type
_entity.pdbx_description
1 polymer ?
#
loop_
_entity_poly.entity_id
_entity_poly.type
_entity_poly.pdbx_seq_one_letter_code
_entity_poly.pdbx_strand_id
1 'polypeptide(L)'
;TVHAKDYAKQYNTDIDTAYQVLKDGAKALMIKVIKYKAKSPMTGRLIEFEEPWANKSAYEPDLGYVYIRFADVVVPLITRLESQFTSYRIDNVSNLTSGYAIRLYEIICSWREVGKTPKYKIDDIRSKLGVEPEQYNTMSNFKARVLRTAIKQVNDHTDLTVKYEQHKTANKITAISFSFKHKKADEQSTNDDSYIKMTDSQIKLFSSKLASLSELGSNAPIGASVSDYAAIIANELRDTNQQ
;
A
#
# COMPACT_ATOMS: atom_id res chain seq x y z
N THR A 1 -3.51 -16.49 5.16
CA THR A 1 -2.27 -16.94 5.83
C THR A 1 -1.18 -15.95 5.54
N VAL A 2 -0.41 -15.56 6.54
CA VAL A 2 0.75 -14.67 6.42
C VAL A 2 1.97 -15.37 7.00
N HIS A 3 3.09 -15.32 6.28
CA HIS A 3 4.35 -15.88 6.74
C HIS A 3 5.22 -14.80 7.39
N ALA A 4 5.80 -15.11 8.55
CA ALA A 4 6.66 -14.17 9.26
C ALA A 4 7.89 -13.72 8.44
N LYS A 5 8.45 -14.61 7.59
CA LYS A 5 9.56 -14.25 6.68
C LYS A 5 9.18 -13.17 5.67
N ASP A 6 7.96 -13.22 5.11
CA ASP A 6 7.51 -12.24 4.13
C ASP A 6 7.32 -10.88 4.80
N TYR A 7 6.75 -10.87 6.01
CA TYR A 7 6.64 -9.68 6.82
C TYR A 7 8.01 -9.11 7.20
N ALA A 8 8.93 -9.96 7.68
CA ALA A 8 10.28 -9.56 8.05
C ALA A 8 11.02 -8.90 6.88
N LYS A 9 10.93 -9.50 5.68
CA LYS A 9 11.51 -8.95 4.46
C LYS A 9 10.88 -7.61 4.08
N GLN A 10 9.54 -7.51 4.14
CA GLN A 10 8.78 -6.31 3.76
C GLN A 10 9.08 -5.12 4.69
N TYR A 11 9.23 -5.37 5.98
CA TYR A 11 9.39 -4.33 7.00
C TYR A 11 10.81 -4.23 7.56
N ASN A 12 11.76 -4.93 6.94
CA ASN A 12 13.19 -4.94 7.33
C ASN A 12 13.38 -5.17 8.84
N THR A 13 12.77 -6.22 9.37
CA THR A 13 12.85 -6.61 10.79
C THR A 13 13.28 -8.08 10.91
N ASP A 14 13.63 -8.52 12.12
CA ASP A 14 13.93 -9.92 12.38
C ASP A 14 12.65 -10.79 12.37
N ILE A 15 12.83 -12.12 12.21
CA ILE A 15 11.71 -13.06 12.05
C ILE A 15 10.90 -13.19 13.33
N ASP A 16 11.55 -13.15 14.49
CA ASP A 16 10.88 -13.33 15.79
C ASP A 16 9.99 -12.12 16.09
N THR A 17 10.51 -10.91 15.85
CA THR A 17 9.73 -9.67 15.93
C THR A 17 8.57 -9.70 14.94
N ALA A 18 8.83 -10.09 13.68
CA ALA A 18 7.79 -10.19 12.65
C ALA A 18 6.67 -11.14 13.06
N TYR A 19 7.02 -12.30 13.59
CA TYR A 19 6.05 -13.28 14.07
C TYR A 19 5.21 -12.73 15.23
N GLN A 20 5.84 -12.09 16.20
CA GLN A 20 5.14 -11.50 17.34
C GLN A 20 4.18 -10.36 16.89
N VAL A 21 4.63 -9.48 16.01
CA VAL A 21 3.80 -8.39 15.47
C VAL A 21 2.59 -8.94 14.70
N LEU A 22 2.78 -9.96 13.88
CA LEU A 22 1.68 -10.61 13.15
C LEU A 22 0.67 -11.26 14.11
N LYS A 23 1.17 -11.93 15.16
CA LYS A 23 0.34 -12.56 16.20
C LYS A 23 -0.49 -11.52 16.95
N ASP A 24 0.12 -10.41 17.33
CA ASP A 24 -0.57 -9.34 18.07
C ASP A 24 -1.55 -8.60 17.15
N GLY A 25 -1.20 -8.37 15.89
CA GLY A 25 -2.09 -7.84 14.87
C GLY A 25 -3.32 -8.72 14.63
N ALA A 26 -3.14 -10.03 14.55
CA ALA A 26 -4.25 -10.98 14.42
C ALA A 26 -5.18 -10.95 15.64
N LYS A 27 -4.63 -10.89 16.86
CA LYS A 27 -5.43 -10.72 18.09
C LYS A 27 -6.19 -9.40 18.09
N ALA A 28 -5.54 -8.30 17.66
CA ALA A 28 -6.19 -7.00 17.59
C ALA A 28 -7.39 -7.01 16.63
N LEU A 29 -7.29 -7.71 15.48
CA LEU A 29 -8.40 -7.87 14.55
C LEU A 29 -9.57 -8.68 15.11
N MET A 30 -9.30 -9.63 16.01
CA MET A 30 -10.34 -10.41 16.70
C MET A 30 -11.12 -9.61 17.75
N ILE A 31 -10.53 -8.53 18.26
CA ILE A 31 -11.15 -7.68 19.29
C ILE A 31 -11.83 -6.46 18.63
N LYS A 32 -11.28 -5.99 17.51
CA LYS A 32 -11.76 -4.80 16.82
C LYS A 32 -13.08 -5.08 16.10
N VAL A 33 -14.09 -4.28 16.40
CA VAL A 33 -15.47 -4.45 15.91
C VAL A 33 -15.73 -3.55 14.71
N ILE A 34 -16.40 -4.10 13.70
CA ILE A 34 -17.04 -3.35 12.62
C ILE A 34 -18.54 -3.20 12.93
N LYS A 35 -19.08 -1.98 12.77
CA LYS A 35 -20.49 -1.69 12.94
C LYS A 35 -21.10 -1.43 11.58
N TYR A 36 -22.23 -2.07 11.29
CA TYR A 36 -22.93 -1.90 10.03
C TYR A 36 -24.45 -2.07 10.19
N LYS A 37 -25.23 -1.48 9.27
CA LYS A 37 -26.69 -1.60 9.29
C LYS A 37 -27.14 -2.63 8.27
N ALA A 38 -27.93 -3.59 8.71
CA ALA A 38 -28.53 -4.60 7.85
C ALA A 38 -29.98 -4.90 8.30
N LYS A 39 -30.75 -5.56 7.46
CA LYS A 39 -32.09 -6.00 7.80
C LYS A 39 -32.04 -7.13 8.83
N SER A 40 -32.80 -6.99 9.90
CA SER A 40 -33.01 -8.06 10.87
C SER A 40 -33.63 -9.28 10.18
N PRO A 41 -33.07 -10.48 10.35
CA PRO A 41 -33.63 -11.70 9.79
C PRO A 41 -35.01 -12.05 10.37
N MET A 42 -35.33 -11.55 11.57
CA MET A 42 -36.60 -11.82 12.24
C MET A 42 -37.69 -10.81 11.89
N THR A 43 -37.33 -9.52 11.78
CA THR A 43 -38.35 -8.43 11.66
C THR A 43 -38.28 -7.68 10.33
N GLY A 44 -37.24 -7.87 9.55
CA GLY A 44 -36.99 -7.13 8.30
C GLY A 44 -36.61 -5.64 8.51
N ARG A 45 -36.59 -5.15 9.75
CA ARG A 45 -36.21 -3.77 10.07
C ARG A 45 -34.71 -3.58 10.00
N LEU A 46 -34.26 -2.38 9.63
CA LEU A 46 -32.84 -2.02 9.70
C LEU A 46 -32.43 -1.91 11.17
N ILE A 47 -31.43 -2.70 11.55
CA ILE A 47 -30.80 -2.67 12.87
C ILE A 47 -29.28 -2.58 12.70
N GLU A 48 -28.58 -2.15 13.74
CA GLU A 48 -27.13 -2.10 13.77
C GLU A 48 -26.59 -3.47 14.23
N PHE A 49 -25.65 -3.99 13.46
CA PHE A 49 -24.89 -5.19 13.80
C PHE A 49 -23.48 -4.80 14.19
N GLU A 50 -22.89 -5.58 15.09
CA GLU A 50 -21.49 -5.49 15.50
C GLU A 50 -20.83 -6.84 15.32
N GLU A 51 -19.73 -6.90 14.56
CA GLU A 51 -18.95 -8.12 14.35
C GLU A 51 -17.45 -7.80 14.46
N PRO A 52 -16.61 -8.76 14.96
CA PRO A 52 -15.17 -8.59 14.90
C PRO A 52 -14.65 -8.57 13.45
N TRP A 53 -13.54 -7.90 13.20
CA TRP A 53 -12.90 -7.91 11.88
C TRP A 53 -12.46 -9.31 11.45
N ALA A 54 -11.99 -10.11 12.39
CA ALA A 54 -11.63 -11.51 12.17
C ALA A 54 -12.35 -12.39 13.19
N ASN A 55 -12.84 -13.54 12.76
CA ASN A 55 -13.55 -14.50 13.60
C ASN A 55 -12.73 -15.73 13.96
N LYS A 56 -11.54 -15.87 13.37
CA LYS A 56 -10.60 -16.95 13.70
C LYS A 56 -9.16 -16.52 13.47
N SER A 57 -8.28 -16.88 14.39
CA SER A 57 -6.83 -16.82 14.21
C SER A 57 -6.19 -18.10 14.73
N ALA A 58 -5.09 -18.51 14.11
CA ALA A 58 -4.27 -19.62 14.56
C ALA A 58 -2.80 -19.31 14.28
N TYR A 59 -1.92 -19.97 15.03
CA TYR A 59 -0.49 -19.74 15.00
C TYR A 59 0.23 -21.06 14.85
N GLU A 60 1.22 -21.10 13.99
CA GLU A 60 2.05 -22.27 13.75
C GLU A 60 3.53 -21.87 13.87
N PRO A 61 4.06 -21.85 15.11
CA PRO A 61 5.39 -21.29 15.42
C PRO A 61 6.50 -21.96 14.63
N ASP A 62 6.48 -23.30 14.53
CA ASP A 62 7.53 -24.09 13.90
C ASP A 62 7.67 -23.79 12.40
N LEU A 63 6.58 -23.39 11.76
CA LEU A 63 6.54 -22.99 10.35
C LEU A 63 6.51 -21.48 10.14
N GLY A 64 6.36 -20.71 11.21
CA GLY A 64 6.33 -19.24 11.15
C GLY A 64 5.09 -18.65 10.47
N TYR A 65 3.93 -19.34 10.53
CA TYR A 65 2.68 -18.90 9.94
C TYR A 65 1.70 -18.35 10.96
N VAL A 66 1.00 -17.31 10.56
CA VAL A 66 -0.18 -16.78 11.25
C VAL A 66 -1.38 -16.91 10.31
N TYR A 67 -2.43 -17.58 10.77
CA TYR A 67 -3.70 -17.75 10.06
C TYR A 67 -4.71 -16.73 10.57
N ILE A 68 -5.41 -16.07 9.66
CA ILE A 68 -6.49 -15.15 9.96
C ILE A 68 -7.66 -15.48 9.04
N ARG A 69 -8.86 -15.61 9.60
CA ARG A 69 -10.11 -15.65 8.86
C ARG A 69 -10.89 -14.38 9.19
N PHE A 70 -11.12 -13.57 8.20
CA PHE A 70 -11.98 -12.40 8.33
C PHE A 70 -13.45 -12.80 8.48
N ALA A 71 -14.25 -11.97 9.15
CA ALA A 71 -15.68 -12.14 9.20
C ALA A 71 -16.29 -12.01 7.80
N ASP A 72 -17.40 -12.72 7.56
CA ASP A 72 -18.00 -12.80 6.22
C ASP A 72 -18.45 -11.43 5.70
N VAL A 73 -18.86 -10.51 6.59
CA VAL A 73 -19.19 -9.13 6.24
C VAL A 73 -17.97 -8.30 5.83
N VAL A 74 -16.77 -8.66 6.32
CA VAL A 74 -15.52 -7.94 6.01
C VAL A 74 -14.97 -8.35 4.66
N VAL A 75 -15.12 -9.63 4.28
CA VAL A 75 -14.54 -10.16 3.04
C VAL A 75 -14.94 -9.34 1.80
N PRO A 76 -16.22 -9.00 1.54
CA PRO A 76 -16.58 -8.16 0.40
C PRO A 76 -15.96 -6.76 0.43
N LEU A 77 -15.74 -6.20 1.64
CA LEU A 77 -15.16 -4.85 1.80
C LEU A 77 -13.67 -4.81 1.41
N ILE A 78 -12.96 -5.93 1.51
CA ILE A 78 -11.53 -6.01 1.20
C ILE A 78 -11.23 -6.68 -0.14
N THR A 79 -12.21 -7.39 -0.76
CA THR A 79 -11.99 -8.14 -2.01
C THR A 79 -12.73 -7.56 -3.20
N ARG A 80 -13.86 -6.86 -3.01
CA ARG A 80 -14.67 -6.28 -4.07
C ARG A 80 -14.42 -4.79 -4.23
N LEU A 81 -13.17 -4.44 -4.49
CA LEU A 81 -12.75 -3.05 -4.75
C LEU A 81 -12.96 -2.75 -6.25
N GLU A 82 -14.21 -2.72 -6.70
CA GLU A 82 -14.55 -2.59 -8.13
C GLU A 82 -14.42 -1.15 -8.65
N SER A 83 -14.48 -0.14 -7.77
CA SER A 83 -14.34 1.28 -8.16
C SER A 83 -14.02 2.17 -6.95
N GLN A 84 -13.42 3.33 -7.22
CA GLN A 84 -13.15 4.39 -6.23
C GLN A 84 -12.32 3.94 -5.01
N PHE A 85 -11.35 3.05 -5.20
CA PHE A 85 -10.39 2.72 -4.16
C PHE A 85 -9.08 3.49 -4.33
N THR A 86 -8.41 3.74 -3.23
CA THR A 86 -7.08 4.32 -3.22
C THR A 86 -6.04 3.22 -3.15
N SER A 87 -5.17 3.13 -4.15
CA SER A 87 -4.05 2.19 -4.16
C SER A 87 -2.74 2.92 -3.89
N TYR A 88 -1.85 2.29 -3.14
CA TYR A 88 -0.49 2.75 -2.91
C TYR A 88 0.41 1.56 -2.55
N ARG A 89 1.71 1.74 -2.73
CA ARG A 89 2.68 0.69 -2.36
C ARG A 89 2.79 0.61 -0.85
N ILE A 90 2.78 -0.61 -0.31
CA ILE A 90 2.91 -0.83 1.13
C ILE A 90 4.24 -0.31 1.68
N ASP A 91 5.29 -0.30 0.87
CA ASP A 91 6.62 0.24 1.20
C ASP A 91 6.54 1.71 1.63
N ASN A 92 5.63 2.49 1.03
CA ASN A 92 5.46 3.91 1.34
C ASN A 92 4.83 4.14 2.73
N VAL A 93 4.19 3.14 3.32
CA VAL A 93 3.57 3.25 4.66
C VAL A 93 4.28 2.43 5.72
N SER A 94 5.16 1.51 5.33
CA SER A 94 5.85 0.58 6.24
C SER A 94 6.67 1.29 7.32
N ASN A 95 7.24 2.45 7.00
CA ASN A 95 8.04 3.27 7.92
C ASN A 95 7.24 4.35 8.66
N LEU A 96 5.92 4.43 8.45
CA LEU A 96 5.05 5.36 9.16
C LEU A 96 4.64 4.74 10.50
N THR A 97 5.10 5.31 11.59
CA THR A 97 4.80 4.82 12.95
C THR A 97 3.53 5.44 13.55
N SER A 98 3.08 6.58 13.01
CA SER A 98 1.89 7.28 13.47
C SER A 98 0.66 6.90 12.64
N GLY A 99 -0.42 6.45 13.29
CA GLY A 99 -1.70 6.23 12.63
C GLY A 99 -2.25 7.48 11.92
N TYR A 100 -1.94 8.68 12.44
CA TYR A 100 -2.30 9.94 11.78
C TYR A 100 -1.52 10.14 10.47
N ALA A 101 -0.27 9.70 10.39
CA ALA A 101 0.54 9.78 9.19
C ALA A 101 0.02 8.82 8.10
N ILE A 102 -0.31 7.60 8.47
CA ILE A 102 -0.90 6.61 7.56
C ILE A 102 -2.22 7.15 6.99
N ARG A 103 -3.14 7.62 7.84
CA ARG A 103 -4.43 8.16 7.39
C ARG A 103 -4.27 9.43 6.53
N LEU A 104 -3.31 10.31 6.87
CA LEU A 104 -3.01 11.47 6.04
C LEU A 104 -2.51 11.04 4.66
N TYR A 105 -1.60 10.07 4.60
CA TYR A 105 -1.07 9.55 3.35
C TYR A 105 -2.19 8.94 2.48
N GLU A 106 -3.10 8.16 3.05
CA GLU A 106 -4.27 7.60 2.36
C GLU A 106 -5.19 8.70 1.79
N ILE A 107 -5.47 9.74 2.59
CA ILE A 107 -6.26 10.90 2.12
C ILE A 107 -5.57 11.56 0.93
N ILE A 108 -4.27 11.76 0.99
CA ILE A 108 -3.50 12.42 -0.07
C ILE A 108 -3.47 11.54 -1.32
N CYS A 109 -3.26 10.23 -1.19
CA CYS A 109 -3.27 9.29 -2.30
C CYS A 109 -4.60 9.29 -3.06
N SER A 110 -5.73 9.49 -2.38
CA SER A 110 -7.04 9.60 -3.06
C SER A 110 -7.18 10.85 -3.94
N TRP A 111 -6.28 11.83 -3.82
CA TRP A 111 -6.22 13.06 -4.63
C TRP A 111 -4.94 13.17 -5.45
N ARG A 112 -4.22 12.06 -5.62
CA ARG A 112 -2.87 12.03 -6.23
C ARG A 112 -2.84 12.72 -7.60
N GLU A 113 -3.82 12.47 -8.45
CA GLU A 113 -3.93 13.04 -9.79
C GLU A 113 -4.15 14.57 -9.78
N VAL A 114 -4.72 15.10 -8.71
CA VAL A 114 -5.06 16.53 -8.60
C VAL A 114 -3.92 17.33 -7.98
N GLY A 115 -3.06 16.70 -7.17
CA GLY A 115 -1.95 17.34 -6.45
C GLY A 115 -2.37 18.19 -5.24
N LYS A 116 -3.66 18.26 -4.94
CA LYS A 116 -4.21 18.98 -3.77
C LYS A 116 -5.55 18.37 -3.34
N THR A 117 -5.84 18.46 -2.05
CA THR A 117 -7.13 18.05 -1.50
C THR A 117 -8.14 19.20 -1.55
N PRO A 118 -9.45 18.91 -1.44
CA PRO A 118 -10.43 19.94 -1.12
C PRO A 118 -10.17 20.54 0.27
N LYS A 119 -10.90 21.62 0.58
CA LYS A 119 -10.90 22.22 1.91
C LYS A 119 -11.75 21.39 2.84
N TYR A 120 -11.13 20.70 3.78
CA TYR A 120 -11.85 19.94 4.83
C TYR A 120 -12.17 20.85 6.01
N LYS A 121 -13.39 20.83 6.52
CA LYS A 121 -13.72 21.44 7.81
C LYS A 121 -12.88 20.81 8.92
N ILE A 122 -12.64 21.56 10.00
CA ILE A 122 -11.78 21.07 11.10
C ILE A 122 -12.29 19.75 11.68
N ASP A 123 -13.59 19.63 11.92
CA ASP A 123 -14.16 18.40 12.49
C ASP A 123 -14.06 17.22 11.51
N ASP A 124 -14.26 17.47 10.21
CA ASP A 124 -14.15 16.44 9.18
C ASP A 124 -12.71 15.91 9.07
N ILE A 125 -11.70 16.79 9.07
CA ILE A 125 -10.30 16.33 8.97
C ILE A 125 -9.83 15.66 10.26
N ARG A 126 -10.29 16.10 11.43
CA ARG A 126 -10.04 15.40 12.70
C ARG A 126 -10.57 13.98 12.66
N SER A 127 -11.83 13.80 12.27
CA SER A 127 -12.46 12.48 12.11
C SER A 127 -11.72 11.61 11.10
N LYS A 128 -11.40 12.15 9.92
CA LYS A 128 -10.66 11.44 8.87
C LYS A 128 -9.27 10.98 9.33
N LEU A 129 -8.58 11.79 10.13
CA LEU A 129 -7.28 11.42 10.72
C LEU A 129 -7.43 10.47 11.92
N GLY A 130 -8.64 10.16 12.38
CA GLY A 130 -8.89 9.28 13.52
C GLY A 130 -8.59 9.93 14.87
N VAL A 131 -8.78 11.23 14.98
CA VAL A 131 -8.68 11.96 16.25
C VAL A 131 -10.01 11.85 16.98
N GLU A 132 -9.98 11.26 18.16
CA GLU A 132 -11.16 11.12 19.01
C GLU A 132 -11.71 12.50 19.43
N PRO A 133 -13.03 12.64 19.69
CA PRO A 133 -13.66 13.90 20.01
C PRO A 133 -13.00 14.66 21.17
N GLU A 134 -12.56 13.92 22.19
CA GLU A 134 -11.95 14.46 23.42
C GLU A 134 -10.44 14.70 23.31
N GLN A 135 -9.81 14.30 22.20
CA GLN A 135 -8.36 14.45 22.02
C GLN A 135 -8.01 15.77 21.35
N TYR A 136 -6.92 16.41 21.80
CA TYR A 136 -6.33 17.61 21.17
C TYR A 136 -7.36 18.71 20.86
N ASN A 137 -8.21 19.07 21.82
CA ASN A 137 -9.34 20.01 21.67
C ASN A 137 -8.92 21.41 21.22
N THR A 138 -7.69 21.85 21.53
CA THR A 138 -7.21 23.14 21.05
C THR A 138 -6.55 22.99 19.66
N MET A 139 -6.74 23.98 18.79
CA MET A 139 -6.10 24.03 17.47
C MET A 139 -4.56 23.96 17.58
N SER A 140 -3.98 24.50 18.63
CA SER A 140 -2.54 24.44 18.88
C SER A 140 -2.08 23.00 19.08
N ASN A 141 -2.75 22.24 19.94
CA ASN A 141 -2.45 20.84 20.22
C ASN A 141 -2.70 19.96 18.99
N PHE A 142 -3.83 20.16 18.30
CA PHE A 142 -4.11 19.44 17.05
C PHE A 142 -3.01 19.65 16.00
N LYS A 143 -2.57 20.90 15.79
CA LYS A 143 -1.46 21.18 14.88
C LYS A 143 -0.16 20.55 15.33
N ALA A 144 0.16 20.63 16.63
CA ALA A 144 1.44 20.16 17.14
C ALA A 144 1.55 18.63 17.19
N ARG A 145 0.50 17.96 17.66
CA ARG A 145 0.52 16.52 17.95
C ARG A 145 0.04 15.66 16.77
N VAL A 146 -0.85 16.20 15.94
CA VAL A 146 -1.42 15.46 14.82
C VAL A 146 -0.81 15.92 13.50
N LEU A 147 -1.06 17.15 13.08
CA LEU A 147 -0.68 17.60 11.74
C LEU A 147 0.83 17.63 11.51
N ARG A 148 1.62 18.23 12.41
CA ARG A 148 3.08 18.28 12.25
C ARG A 148 3.70 16.90 12.25
N THR A 149 3.26 16.03 13.16
CA THR A 149 3.76 14.65 13.25
C THR A 149 3.43 13.88 11.97
N ALA A 150 2.18 13.96 11.50
CA ALA A 150 1.75 13.27 10.30
C ALA A 150 2.50 13.78 9.05
N ILE A 151 2.56 15.10 8.86
CA ILE A 151 3.22 15.71 7.70
C ILE A 151 4.73 15.41 7.72
N LYS A 152 5.37 15.49 8.90
CA LYS A 152 6.79 15.18 9.02
C LYS A 152 7.06 13.74 8.58
N GLN A 153 6.32 12.76 9.11
CA GLN A 153 6.53 11.36 8.74
C GLN A 153 6.23 11.09 7.26
N VAL A 154 5.16 11.64 6.70
CA VAL A 154 4.88 11.52 5.26
C VAL A 154 6.02 12.11 4.45
N ASN A 155 6.52 13.29 4.83
CA ASN A 155 7.63 13.92 4.12
C ASN A 155 8.95 13.16 4.26
N ASP A 156 9.21 12.54 5.39
CA ASP A 156 10.48 11.84 5.63
C ASP A 156 10.50 10.44 5.00
N HIS A 157 9.38 9.72 5.03
CA HIS A 157 9.33 8.27 4.78
C HIS A 157 8.50 7.84 3.57
N THR A 158 7.86 8.75 2.83
CA THR A 158 7.07 8.38 1.66
C THR A 158 7.59 9.04 0.38
N ASP A 159 6.98 8.69 -0.75
CA ASP A 159 7.25 9.26 -2.08
C ASP A 159 6.71 10.68 -2.29
N LEU A 160 6.04 11.26 -1.27
CA LEU A 160 5.37 12.55 -1.37
C LEU A 160 6.01 13.61 -0.49
N THR A 161 5.97 14.85 -0.97
CA THR A 161 6.23 16.06 -0.16
C THR A 161 4.92 16.80 0.02
N VAL A 162 4.50 16.99 1.28
CA VAL A 162 3.19 17.53 1.66
C VAL A 162 3.35 18.83 2.41
N LYS A 163 2.47 19.80 2.11
CA LYS A 163 2.26 21.03 2.85
C LYS A 163 0.77 21.20 3.14
N TYR A 164 0.42 21.93 4.18
CA TYR A 164 -0.98 22.23 4.47
C TYR A 164 -1.22 23.73 4.54
N GLU A 165 -2.43 24.13 4.20
CA GLU A 165 -2.92 25.51 4.25
C GLU A 165 -4.08 25.60 5.21
N GLN A 166 -4.13 26.69 5.98
CA GLN A 166 -5.21 26.99 6.92
C GLN A 166 -6.14 28.02 6.31
N HIS A 167 -7.44 27.71 6.29
CA HIS A 167 -8.47 28.62 5.83
C HIS A 167 -9.19 29.21 7.05
N LYS A 168 -9.29 30.56 7.11
CA LYS A 168 -9.89 31.28 8.22
C LYS A 168 -11.19 31.93 7.79
N THR A 169 -12.12 32.01 8.72
CA THR A 169 -13.31 32.83 8.64
C THR A 169 -13.36 33.66 9.93
N ALA A 170 -13.42 34.98 9.80
CA ALA A 170 -13.42 35.91 10.95
C ALA A 170 -12.37 35.55 12.01
N ASN A 171 -11.10 35.45 11.62
CA ASN A 171 -9.94 35.13 12.48
C ASN A 171 -9.90 33.70 13.09
N LYS A 172 -10.94 32.87 12.89
CA LYS A 172 -10.96 31.48 13.34
C LYS A 172 -10.58 30.55 12.19
N ILE A 173 -9.72 29.58 12.45
CA ILE A 173 -9.40 28.52 11.46
C ILE A 173 -10.62 27.61 11.37
N THR A 174 -11.22 27.53 10.17
CA THR A 174 -12.45 26.75 9.91
C THR A 174 -12.21 25.55 9.02
N ALA A 175 -11.14 25.57 8.20
CA ALA A 175 -10.82 24.46 7.31
C ALA A 175 -9.31 24.35 7.07
N ILE A 176 -8.90 23.16 6.59
CA ILE A 176 -7.53 22.83 6.18
C ILE A 176 -7.58 22.16 4.83
N SER A 177 -6.62 22.45 3.96
CA SER A 177 -6.34 21.71 2.73
C SER A 177 -4.87 21.31 2.67
N PHE A 178 -4.56 20.28 1.90
CA PHE A 178 -3.20 19.81 1.68
C PHE A 178 -2.83 19.98 0.21
N SER A 179 -1.61 20.42 -0.03
CA SER A 179 -0.96 20.41 -1.36
C SER A 179 0.25 19.49 -1.28
N PHE A 180 0.49 18.74 -2.33
CA PHE A 180 1.54 17.75 -2.33
C PHE A 180 2.11 17.54 -3.74
N LYS A 181 3.33 17.02 -3.80
CA LYS A 181 4.06 16.68 -5.02
C LYS A 181 4.82 15.39 -4.79
N HIS A 182 4.99 14.60 -5.86
CA HIS A 182 5.98 13.52 -5.82
C HIS A 182 7.36 14.10 -5.58
N LYS A 183 8.13 13.47 -4.72
CA LYS A 183 9.55 13.71 -4.64
C LYS A 183 10.14 13.37 -6.00
N LYS A 184 11.02 14.22 -6.52
CA LYS A 184 11.87 13.79 -7.64
C LYS A 184 12.62 12.58 -7.11
N ALA A 185 12.54 11.46 -7.81
CA ALA A 185 13.43 10.35 -7.54
C ALA A 185 14.85 10.91 -7.59
N ASP A 186 15.56 10.89 -6.47
CA ASP A 186 17.00 10.89 -6.54
C ASP A 186 17.32 9.70 -7.45
N GLU A 187 18.17 9.87 -8.43
CA GLU A 187 18.52 8.89 -9.46
C GLU A 187 19.24 7.66 -8.87
N GLN A 188 18.74 7.16 -7.73
CA GLN A 188 19.21 5.94 -7.09
C GLN A 188 17.99 5.09 -6.66
N SER A 189 17.77 4.04 -7.47
CA SER A 189 16.89 2.88 -7.25
C SER A 189 15.36 3.11 -7.32
N THR A 190 14.84 3.25 -8.53
CA THR A 190 13.64 2.55 -8.96
C THR A 190 13.97 1.79 -10.23
N ASN A 191 14.56 0.64 -10.06
CA ASN A 191 14.59 -0.41 -11.06
C ASN A 191 13.20 -1.08 -11.08
N ASP A 192 12.25 -0.44 -11.74
CA ASP A 192 11.07 -1.08 -12.31
C ASP A 192 10.86 -0.44 -13.69
N ASP A 193 11.41 -1.04 -14.70
CA ASP A 193 11.72 -0.72 -16.09
C ASP A 193 13.17 -0.29 -16.32
N SER A 194 14.12 -0.76 -15.56
CA SER A 194 15.51 -0.59 -15.93
C SER A 194 15.89 -1.66 -16.96
N TYR A 195 15.89 -1.24 -18.22
CA TYR A 195 16.65 -1.85 -19.27
C TYR A 195 18.03 -2.28 -18.72
N ILE A 196 18.25 -3.56 -18.56
CA ILE A 196 19.54 -4.11 -18.18
C ILE A 196 20.42 -4.07 -19.42
N LYS A 197 21.26 -3.05 -19.53
CA LYS A 197 22.23 -2.94 -20.63
C LYS A 197 23.17 -4.14 -20.59
N MET A 198 22.86 -5.16 -21.38
CA MET A 198 23.65 -6.37 -21.48
C MET A 198 24.86 -6.13 -22.40
N THR A 199 26.00 -6.72 -22.04
CA THR A 199 27.17 -6.77 -22.93
C THR A 199 26.93 -7.75 -24.08
N ASP A 200 27.59 -7.58 -25.23
CA ASP A 200 27.43 -8.47 -26.36
C ASP A 200 27.68 -9.95 -26.00
N SER A 201 28.59 -10.22 -25.07
CA SER A 201 28.86 -11.57 -24.56
C SER A 201 27.68 -12.13 -23.77
N GLN A 202 26.99 -11.30 -22.97
CA GLN A 202 25.80 -11.70 -22.23
C GLN A 202 24.62 -11.92 -23.18
N ILE A 203 24.40 -11.02 -24.15
CA ILE A 203 23.35 -11.17 -25.18
C ILE A 203 23.54 -12.50 -25.92
N LYS A 204 24.74 -12.81 -26.36
CA LYS A 204 25.05 -14.08 -27.05
C LYS A 204 24.80 -15.30 -26.17
N LEU A 205 25.18 -15.25 -24.89
CA LEU A 205 24.96 -16.33 -23.94
C LEU A 205 23.48 -16.57 -23.68
N PHE A 206 22.72 -15.49 -23.39
CA PHE A 206 21.31 -15.59 -23.07
C PHE A 206 20.47 -15.97 -24.28
N SER A 207 20.71 -15.38 -25.46
CA SER A 207 20.00 -15.73 -26.69
C SER A 207 20.15 -17.19 -27.06
N SER A 208 21.38 -17.72 -26.96
CA SER A 208 21.64 -19.16 -27.22
C SER A 208 20.94 -20.06 -26.22
N LYS A 209 20.91 -19.68 -24.95
CA LYS A 209 20.24 -20.43 -23.89
C LYS A 209 18.71 -20.40 -24.02
N LEU A 210 18.14 -19.23 -24.33
CA LEU A 210 16.70 -19.07 -24.55
C LEU A 210 16.22 -19.82 -25.78
N ALA A 211 16.97 -19.76 -26.90
CA ALA A 211 16.63 -20.49 -28.13
C ALA A 211 16.64 -22.02 -27.95
N SER A 212 17.37 -22.54 -26.94
CA SER A 212 17.44 -23.99 -26.64
C SER A 212 16.33 -24.46 -25.69
N LEU A 213 15.50 -23.56 -25.10
CA LEU A 213 14.41 -23.92 -24.21
C LEU A 213 13.22 -24.44 -25.01
N SER A 214 12.74 -25.62 -24.70
CA SER A 214 11.57 -26.25 -25.35
C SER A 214 10.30 -25.40 -25.22
N GLU A 215 10.16 -24.67 -24.13
CA GLU A 215 9.01 -23.78 -23.84
C GLU A 215 8.92 -22.58 -24.81
N LEU A 216 10.06 -22.11 -25.31
CA LEU A 216 10.13 -21.00 -26.25
C LEU A 216 10.21 -21.47 -27.72
N GLY A 217 10.38 -22.77 -27.96
CA GLY A 217 10.46 -23.33 -29.29
C GLY A 217 9.22 -23.11 -30.15
N SER A 218 8.04 -22.92 -29.53
CA SER A 218 6.79 -22.59 -30.22
C SER A 218 6.78 -21.18 -30.84
N ASN A 219 7.65 -20.29 -30.38
CA ASN A 219 7.79 -18.91 -30.86
C ASN A 219 8.83 -18.79 -31.98
N ALA A 220 9.55 -19.87 -32.29
CA ALA A 220 10.51 -19.86 -33.38
C ALA A 220 9.79 -19.85 -34.74
N PRO A 221 10.29 -19.07 -35.74
CA PRO A 221 9.75 -19.12 -37.09
C PRO A 221 9.80 -20.52 -37.68
N ILE A 222 8.79 -20.91 -38.43
CA ILE A 222 8.70 -22.24 -39.06
C ILE A 222 9.93 -22.47 -39.95
N GLY A 223 10.70 -23.52 -39.65
CA GLY A 223 11.90 -23.89 -40.39
C GLY A 223 13.19 -23.20 -39.93
N ALA A 224 13.18 -22.35 -38.94
CA ALA A 224 14.36 -21.72 -38.38
C ALA A 224 15.16 -22.74 -37.55
N SER A 225 16.49 -22.73 -37.71
CA SER A 225 17.36 -23.50 -36.84
C SER A 225 17.49 -22.83 -35.46
N VAL A 226 17.96 -23.56 -34.45
CA VAL A 226 18.16 -22.99 -33.10
C VAL A 226 19.15 -21.80 -33.15
N SER A 227 20.12 -21.83 -34.06
CA SER A 227 21.07 -20.71 -34.25
C SER A 227 20.40 -19.48 -34.88
N ASP A 228 19.46 -19.66 -35.84
CA ASP A 228 18.74 -18.56 -36.46
C ASP A 228 17.78 -17.93 -35.45
N TYR A 229 17.10 -18.74 -34.64
CA TYR A 229 16.24 -18.25 -33.58
C TYR A 229 17.02 -17.53 -32.48
N ALA A 230 18.21 -18.01 -32.11
CA ALA A 230 19.11 -17.32 -31.19
C ALA A 230 19.52 -15.93 -31.73
N ALA A 231 19.74 -15.79 -33.05
CA ALA A 231 20.04 -14.50 -33.66
C ALA A 231 18.87 -13.50 -33.57
N ILE A 232 17.64 -13.98 -33.75
CA ILE A 232 16.42 -13.17 -33.58
C ILE A 232 16.31 -12.69 -32.15
N ILE A 233 16.40 -13.58 -31.15
CA ILE A 233 16.38 -13.22 -29.73
C ILE A 233 17.52 -12.25 -29.37
N ALA A 234 18.71 -12.41 -29.95
CA ALA A 234 19.82 -11.50 -29.70
C ALA A 234 19.54 -10.08 -30.21
N ASN A 235 18.80 -9.93 -31.30
CA ASN A 235 18.38 -8.61 -31.80
C ASN A 235 17.30 -7.99 -30.92
N GLU A 236 16.33 -8.77 -30.45
CA GLU A 236 15.32 -8.33 -29.49
C GLU A 236 15.94 -7.86 -28.16
N LEU A 237 16.93 -8.59 -27.67
CA LEU A 237 17.70 -8.21 -26.46
C LEU A 237 18.57 -6.96 -26.64
N ARG A 238 18.80 -6.49 -27.86
CA ARG A 238 19.48 -5.21 -28.18
C ARG A 238 18.52 -4.04 -28.32
N ASP A 239 17.25 -4.32 -28.62
CA ASP A 239 16.25 -3.28 -28.84
C ASP A 239 15.66 -2.80 -27.51
N THR A 240 15.97 -1.58 -27.13
CA THR A 240 15.54 -0.93 -25.89
C THR A 240 14.02 -0.71 -25.79
N ASN A 241 13.27 -0.89 -26.87
CA ASN A 241 11.83 -0.70 -26.91
C ASN A 241 11.02 -1.99 -26.76
N GLN A 242 11.68 -3.15 -26.71
CA GLN A 242 11.04 -4.46 -26.66
C GLN A 242 11.43 -5.30 -25.42
N GLN A 243 12.17 -4.73 -24.49
CA GLN A 243 12.53 -5.36 -23.21
C GLN A 243 11.51 -4.93 -22.11
#